data_64a066c57b3fcbf7c09fee1646f2cecf
#
_entry.id   64a066c57b3fcbf7c09fee1646f2cecf
#
_cell.length_a   1.000
_cell.length_b   1.000
_cell.length_c   1.000
_cell.angle_alpha   90.00
_cell.angle_beta   90.00
_cell.angle_gamma   90.00
#
_symmetry.space_group_name_H-M   'P 1'
#
loop_
_entity.id
_entity.type
_entity.pdbx_description
1 polymer ?
#
loop_
_entity_poly.entity_id
_entity_poly.type
_entity_poly.pdbx_seq_one_letter_code
_entity_poly.pdbx_strand_id
1 'polypeptide(L)'
;MFTGLVECMARVVDVVPTDEHSGSYAITIGESALLLGDCHVGDSIAVNGVCLTVTQFSTDTHGGCFRVDLAPETLFRSNLGRLQVGDKVNCERAMAPTTRFGGHIVQGHVDTVATLQSIERNQSALTLTLRLFLSLIHI
;
A
#
# COMPACT_ATOMS: atom_id res chain seq x y z
N MET A 1 3.17 11.08 5.57
CA MET A 1 1.76 11.44 5.93
C MET A 1 0.94 11.45 4.67
N PHE A 2 -0.29 10.93 4.75
CA PHE A 2 -1.23 10.75 3.66
C PHE A 2 -2.57 11.39 3.99
N THR A 3 -3.48 11.43 3.01
CA THR A 3 -4.83 11.97 3.17
C THR A 3 -5.90 10.89 3.31
N GLY A 4 -5.58 9.66 2.92
CA GLY A 4 -6.51 8.54 2.79
C GLY A 4 -7.29 8.56 1.46
N LEU A 5 -6.94 9.45 0.54
CA LEU A 5 -7.56 9.53 -0.79
C LEU A 5 -6.67 8.81 -1.81
N VAL A 6 -7.18 7.69 -2.33
CA VAL A 6 -6.50 6.90 -3.36
C VAL A 6 -6.35 7.74 -4.64
N GLU A 7 -5.11 7.88 -5.14
CA GLU A 7 -4.84 8.60 -6.39
C GLU A 7 -4.95 7.71 -7.62
N CYS A 8 -4.51 6.46 -7.52
CA CYS A 8 -4.64 5.49 -8.60
C CYS A 8 -4.71 4.05 -8.08
N MET A 9 -5.17 3.16 -8.96
CA MET A 9 -5.07 1.72 -8.79
C MET A 9 -3.97 1.21 -9.70
N ALA A 10 -2.89 0.74 -9.11
CA ALA A 10 -1.70 0.22 -9.76
C ALA A 10 -1.68 -1.32 -9.77
N ARG A 11 -0.66 -1.93 -10.38
CA ARG A 11 -0.55 -3.39 -10.51
C ARG A 11 0.79 -3.90 -10.00
N VAL A 12 0.77 -5.00 -9.26
CA VAL A 12 1.99 -5.73 -8.90
C VAL A 12 2.58 -6.39 -10.15
N VAL A 13 3.81 -6.06 -10.48
CA VAL A 13 4.51 -6.61 -11.66
C VAL A 13 5.65 -7.55 -11.30
N ASP A 14 6.15 -7.47 -10.07
CA ASP A 14 7.18 -8.37 -9.57
C ASP A 14 7.13 -8.50 -8.05
N VAL A 15 7.44 -9.70 -7.54
CA VAL A 15 7.55 -10.01 -6.10
C VAL A 15 8.75 -10.92 -5.91
N VAL A 16 9.80 -10.44 -5.27
CA VAL A 16 11.04 -11.20 -5.08
C VAL A 16 11.51 -11.13 -3.62
N PRO A 17 12.03 -12.23 -3.06
CA PRO A 17 12.71 -12.16 -1.77
C PRO A 17 13.93 -11.24 -1.87
N THR A 18 14.18 -10.42 -0.87
CA THR A 18 15.35 -9.54 -0.82
C THR A 18 16.59 -10.26 -0.30
N ASP A 19 16.36 -11.26 0.55
CA ASP A 19 17.39 -12.11 1.15
C ASP A 19 16.74 -13.44 1.56
N GLU A 20 17.41 -14.56 1.29
CA GLU A 20 16.93 -15.91 1.59
C GLU A 20 16.67 -16.17 3.10
N HIS A 21 17.26 -15.37 3.98
CA HIS A 21 17.19 -15.59 5.43
C HIS A 21 16.40 -14.52 6.20
N SER A 22 16.16 -13.36 5.60
CA SER A 22 15.52 -12.23 6.29
C SER A 22 13.99 -12.34 6.35
N GLY A 23 13.37 -13.13 5.48
CA GLY A 23 11.91 -13.14 5.30
C GLY A 23 11.34 -11.83 4.74
N SER A 24 12.21 -10.95 4.22
CA SER A 24 11.84 -9.69 3.59
C SER A 24 11.62 -9.87 2.09
N TYR A 25 10.72 -9.10 1.52
CA TYR A 25 10.40 -9.11 0.09
C TYR A 25 10.52 -7.72 -0.50
N ALA A 26 10.85 -7.66 -1.78
CA ALA A 26 10.69 -6.46 -2.58
C ALA A 26 9.53 -6.67 -3.56
N ILE A 27 8.69 -5.64 -3.67
CA ILE A 27 7.57 -5.62 -4.62
C ILE A 27 7.81 -4.47 -5.60
N THR A 28 7.64 -4.78 -6.90
CA THR A 28 7.61 -3.76 -7.95
C THR A 28 6.16 -3.54 -8.38
N ILE A 29 5.74 -2.29 -8.39
CA ILE A 29 4.38 -1.86 -8.70
C ILE A 29 4.42 -1.02 -9.98
N GLY A 30 3.76 -1.49 -11.02
CA GLY A 30 3.62 -0.86 -12.33
C GLY A 30 2.26 -0.19 -12.52
N GLU A 31 2.01 0.35 -13.72
CA GLU A 31 0.81 1.13 -14.05
C GLU A 31 0.65 2.33 -13.10
N SER A 32 1.77 2.93 -12.67
CA SER A 32 1.84 3.94 -11.62
C SER A 32 2.43 5.28 -12.08
N ALA A 33 2.51 5.54 -13.39
CA ALA A 33 3.10 6.76 -13.96
C ALA A 33 2.56 8.05 -13.34
N LEU A 34 1.27 8.06 -12.96
CA LEU A 34 0.62 9.21 -12.32
C LEU A 34 1.33 9.64 -11.02
N LEU A 35 1.95 8.71 -10.31
CA LEU A 35 2.59 8.94 -9.01
C LEU A 35 4.06 9.36 -9.14
N LEU A 36 4.65 9.24 -10.34
CA LEU A 36 6.10 9.31 -10.51
C LEU A 36 6.61 10.67 -11.01
N GLY A 37 5.72 11.60 -11.34
CA GLY A 37 6.11 12.87 -11.94
C GLY A 37 7.04 13.74 -11.08
N ASP A 38 6.94 13.61 -9.77
CA ASP A 38 7.74 14.31 -8.76
C ASP A 38 8.37 13.35 -7.75
N CYS A 39 8.40 12.05 -8.05
CA CYS A 39 8.89 11.02 -7.17
C CYS A 39 10.44 11.01 -7.10
N HIS A 40 10.95 10.76 -5.90
CA HIS A 40 12.38 10.54 -5.65
C HIS A 40 12.56 9.25 -4.85
N VAL A 41 13.72 8.61 -4.98
CA VAL A 41 14.11 7.53 -4.07
C VAL A 41 14.15 8.06 -2.64
N GLY A 42 13.50 7.34 -1.72
CA GLY A 42 13.30 7.77 -0.34
C GLY A 42 11.93 8.39 -0.06
N ASP A 43 11.14 8.72 -1.08
CA ASP A 43 9.76 9.16 -0.90
C ASP A 43 8.87 8.04 -0.38
N SER A 44 7.77 8.43 0.25
CA SER A 44 6.77 7.49 0.75
C SER A 44 5.57 7.42 -0.19
N ILE A 45 5.16 6.19 -0.53
CA ILE A 45 3.90 5.90 -1.22
C ILE A 45 3.10 4.91 -0.35
N ALA A 46 1.83 5.21 -0.10
CA ALA A 46 0.94 4.27 0.54
C ALA A 46 0.44 3.24 -0.48
N VAL A 47 0.63 1.96 -0.20
CA VAL A 47 0.13 0.83 -0.99
C VAL A 47 -0.87 0.07 -0.15
N ASN A 48 -2.14 0.02 -0.58
CA ASN A 48 -3.26 -0.49 0.21
C ASN A 48 -3.31 0.13 1.63
N GLY A 49 -2.94 1.40 1.75
CA GLY A 49 -2.90 2.14 3.01
C GLY A 49 -1.62 1.93 3.84
N VAL A 50 -0.68 1.10 3.40
CA VAL A 50 0.60 0.87 4.07
C VAL A 50 1.64 1.85 3.55
N CYS A 51 2.25 2.64 4.43
CA CYS A 51 3.35 3.55 4.10
C CYS A 51 4.61 2.76 3.75
N LEU A 52 5.09 2.90 2.52
CA LEU A 52 6.30 2.23 2.03
C LEU A 52 7.25 3.24 1.41
N THR A 53 8.55 2.98 1.57
CA THR A 53 9.60 3.82 1.01
C THR A 53 10.01 3.35 -0.37
N VAL A 54 10.03 4.26 -1.34
CA VAL A 54 10.49 3.99 -2.71
C VAL A 54 12.01 3.76 -2.70
N THR A 55 12.43 2.59 -3.13
CA THR A 55 13.85 2.23 -3.25
C THR A 55 14.39 2.39 -4.67
N GLN A 56 13.52 2.24 -5.67
CA GLN A 56 13.80 2.45 -7.09
C GLN A 56 12.52 2.86 -7.82
N PHE A 57 12.64 3.55 -8.93
CA PHE A 57 11.50 3.80 -9.83
C PHE A 57 11.98 4.00 -11.28
N SER A 58 11.05 3.82 -12.23
CA SER A 58 11.25 4.08 -13.66
C SER A 58 9.97 4.59 -14.27
N THR A 59 10.07 5.65 -15.09
CA THR A 59 8.95 6.20 -15.86
C THR A 59 8.67 5.43 -17.14
N ASP A 60 9.64 4.66 -17.63
CA ASP A 60 9.66 4.10 -18.99
C ASP A 60 9.23 2.64 -19.05
N THR A 61 9.26 1.94 -17.93
CA THR A 61 8.94 0.51 -17.86
C THR A 61 7.59 0.28 -17.16
N HIS A 62 6.88 -0.77 -17.56
CA HIS A 62 5.62 -1.22 -16.93
C HIS A 62 4.54 -0.13 -16.78
N GLY A 63 4.52 0.89 -17.67
CA GLY A 63 3.60 2.03 -17.56
C GLY A 63 3.92 2.95 -16.38
N GLY A 64 5.21 3.11 -16.08
CA GLY A 64 5.73 3.72 -14.86
C GLY A 64 5.67 2.75 -13.69
N CYS A 65 6.80 2.51 -13.05
CA CYS A 65 6.86 1.59 -11.91
C CYS A 65 7.75 2.11 -10.78
N PHE A 66 7.47 1.65 -9.57
CA PHE A 66 8.32 1.85 -8.40
C PHE A 66 8.50 0.55 -7.63
N ARG A 67 9.62 0.44 -6.93
CA ARG A 67 9.98 -0.68 -6.08
C ARG A 67 10.03 -0.25 -4.64
N VAL A 68 9.53 -1.12 -3.77
CA VAL A 68 9.53 -0.96 -2.32
C VAL A 68 9.98 -2.25 -1.64
N ASP A 69 10.64 -2.14 -0.50
CA ASP A 69 11.04 -3.29 0.30
C ASP A 69 10.10 -3.44 1.50
N LEU A 70 9.72 -4.69 1.79
CA LEU A 70 8.77 -5.06 2.83
C LEU A 70 9.50 -5.86 3.92
N ALA A 71 9.55 -5.28 5.12
CA ALA A 71 10.05 -5.97 6.30
C ALA A 71 9.06 -7.07 6.76
N PRO A 72 9.51 -8.13 7.47
CA PRO A 72 8.63 -9.17 8.01
C PRO A 72 7.48 -8.64 8.84
N GLU A 73 7.68 -7.61 9.64
CA GLU A 73 6.63 -6.96 10.44
C GLU A 73 5.55 -6.32 9.56
N THR A 74 5.93 -5.68 8.45
CA THR A 74 4.99 -5.11 7.46
C THR A 74 4.15 -6.21 6.81
N LEU A 75 4.77 -7.34 6.46
CA LEU A 75 4.08 -8.49 5.88
C LEU A 75 3.11 -9.13 6.89
N PHE A 76 3.48 -9.19 8.16
CA PHE A 76 2.67 -9.75 9.23
C PHE A 76 1.44 -8.87 9.54
N ARG A 77 1.63 -7.55 9.62
CA ARG A 77 0.59 -6.57 9.99
C ARG A 77 -0.37 -6.21 8.88
N SER A 78 -0.02 -6.49 7.64
CA SER A 78 -0.77 -6.03 6.45
C SER A 78 -1.18 -7.18 5.55
N ASN A 79 -1.95 -6.87 4.51
CA ASN A 79 -2.29 -7.82 3.46
C ASN A 79 -1.23 -7.93 2.34
N LEU A 80 -0.13 -7.18 2.45
CA LEU A 80 0.90 -7.12 1.38
C LEU A 80 1.63 -8.45 1.19
N GLY A 81 1.78 -9.25 2.25
CA GLY A 81 2.38 -10.58 2.16
C GLY A 81 1.59 -11.61 1.35
N ARG A 82 0.37 -11.27 0.92
CA ARG A 82 -0.48 -12.15 0.09
C ARG A 82 -0.51 -11.71 -1.38
N LEU A 83 0.11 -10.59 -1.71
CA LEU A 83 0.11 -10.06 -3.06
C LEU A 83 0.89 -10.96 -4.01
N GLN A 84 0.33 -11.12 -5.21
CA GLN A 84 0.91 -11.87 -6.31
C GLN A 84 1.05 -10.96 -7.53
N VAL A 85 1.92 -11.34 -8.46
CA VAL A 85 2.04 -10.66 -9.75
C VAL A 85 0.68 -10.66 -10.46
N GLY A 86 0.25 -9.48 -10.90
CA GLY A 86 -1.06 -9.24 -11.52
C GLY A 86 -2.10 -8.63 -10.57
N ASP A 87 -1.91 -8.71 -9.25
CA ASP A 87 -2.84 -8.11 -8.30
C ASP A 87 -2.87 -6.58 -8.42
N LYS A 88 -4.04 -6.03 -8.15
CA LYS A 88 -4.25 -4.57 -8.11
C LYS A 88 -4.10 -4.05 -6.70
N VAL A 89 -3.47 -2.88 -6.59
CA VAL A 89 -3.25 -2.20 -5.32
C VAL A 89 -3.66 -0.73 -5.42
N ASN A 90 -4.23 -0.20 -4.35
CA ASN A 90 -4.54 1.22 -4.23
C ASN A 90 -3.27 1.98 -3.83
N CYS A 91 -2.99 3.08 -4.51
CA CYS A 91 -1.81 3.88 -4.24
C CYS A 91 -2.15 5.34 -3.98
N GLU A 92 -1.39 5.95 -3.06
CA GLU A 92 -1.45 7.36 -2.70
C GLU A 92 -0.03 7.85 -2.39
N ARG A 93 0.38 9.00 -2.96
CA ARG A 93 1.66 9.66 -2.61
C ARG A 93 1.57 10.30 -1.24
N ALA A 94 2.71 10.43 -0.56
CA ALA A 94 2.80 11.26 0.62
C ALA A 94 2.46 12.72 0.27
N MET A 95 1.81 13.42 1.22
CA MET A 95 1.50 14.84 1.08
C MET A 95 2.78 15.66 0.96
N ALA A 96 2.80 16.60 0.02
CA ALA A 96 3.78 17.67 -0.03
C ALA A 96 3.27 18.90 0.75
N PRO A 97 4.17 19.80 1.22
CA PRO A 97 3.78 21.02 1.94
C PRO A 97 2.84 21.96 1.17
N THR A 98 2.81 21.82 -0.15
CA THR A 98 2.04 22.67 -1.07
C THR A 98 0.72 22.04 -1.52
N THR A 99 0.43 20.79 -1.17
CA THR A 99 -0.82 20.13 -1.56
C THR A 99 -1.99 20.58 -0.67
N ARG A 100 -3.20 20.56 -1.25
CA ARG A 100 -4.44 20.76 -0.48
C ARG A 100 -4.68 19.56 0.42
N PHE A 101 -5.12 19.80 1.64
CA PHE A 101 -5.53 18.77 2.58
C PHE A 101 -7.03 18.48 2.39
N GLY A 102 -7.35 17.51 1.53
CA GLY A 102 -8.73 17.18 1.18
C GLY A 102 -9.33 15.98 1.93
N GLY A 103 -8.55 15.30 2.73
CA GLY A 103 -8.96 14.10 3.46
C GLY A 103 -8.70 14.20 4.96
N HIS A 104 -8.08 13.17 5.52
CA HIS A 104 -7.75 13.05 6.94
C HIS A 104 -6.23 12.86 7.12
N ILE A 105 -5.72 13.12 8.32
CA ILE A 105 -4.31 12.82 8.63
C ILE A 105 -4.17 11.33 8.81
N VAL A 106 -3.50 10.67 7.85
CA VAL A 106 -3.25 9.23 7.84
C VAL A 106 -1.74 8.98 7.83
N GLN A 107 -1.26 8.17 8.78
CA GLN A 107 0.17 7.83 8.85
C GLN A 107 0.54 6.73 7.84
N GLY A 108 -0.37 5.80 7.58
CA GLY A 108 -0.09 4.61 6.79
C GLY A 108 0.60 3.50 7.59
N HIS A 109 0.63 3.59 8.92
CA HIS A 109 1.17 2.57 9.82
C HIS A 109 0.06 1.61 10.23
N VAL A 110 -0.06 0.52 9.47
CA VAL A 110 -1.12 -0.47 9.66
C VAL A 110 -0.80 -1.35 10.87
N ASP A 111 -1.74 -1.43 11.81
CA ASP A 111 -1.60 -2.23 13.03
C ASP A 111 -2.02 -3.68 12.84
N THR A 112 -3.03 -3.94 12.01
CA THR A 112 -3.58 -5.29 11.80
C THR A 112 -4.44 -5.35 10.54
N VAL A 113 -4.80 -6.57 10.15
CA VAL A 113 -5.77 -6.86 9.09
C VAL A 113 -7.10 -7.34 9.69
N ALA A 114 -8.18 -7.09 8.97
CA ALA A 114 -9.50 -7.61 9.27
C ALA A 114 -9.94 -8.61 8.20
N THR A 115 -10.80 -9.55 8.57
CA THR A 115 -11.45 -10.45 7.63
C THR A 115 -12.85 -9.92 7.31
N LEU A 116 -13.14 -9.75 6.01
CA LEU A 116 -14.48 -9.40 5.55
C LEU A 116 -15.41 -10.60 5.76
N GLN A 117 -16.42 -10.43 6.63
CA GLN A 117 -17.39 -11.48 6.98
C GLN A 117 -18.61 -11.45 6.06
N SER A 118 -19.14 -10.27 5.80
CA SER A 118 -20.30 -10.08 4.93
C SER A 118 -20.30 -8.74 4.24
N ILE A 119 -20.95 -8.69 3.10
CA ILE A 119 -21.27 -7.47 2.34
C ILE A 119 -22.77 -7.47 2.12
N GLU A 120 -23.45 -6.48 2.66
CA GLU A 120 -24.88 -6.29 2.47
C GLU A 120 -25.13 -5.02 1.64
N ARG A 121 -25.85 -5.19 0.56
CA ARG A 121 -26.24 -4.07 -0.32
C ARG A 121 -27.58 -3.52 0.12
N ASN A 122 -27.62 -2.26 0.49
CA ASN A 122 -28.80 -1.54 0.96
C ASN A 122 -29.02 -0.33 0.04
N GLN A 123 -29.82 -0.51 -1.02
CA GLN A 123 -30.04 0.51 -2.05
C GLN A 123 -28.71 1.03 -2.65
N SER A 124 -28.32 2.27 -2.34
CA SER A 124 -27.09 2.91 -2.81
C SER A 124 -25.89 2.73 -1.85
N ALA A 125 -26.09 2.09 -0.69
CA ALA A 125 -25.05 1.88 0.32
C ALA A 125 -24.58 0.41 0.38
N LEU A 126 -23.38 0.22 0.88
CA LEU A 126 -22.83 -1.09 1.24
C LEU A 126 -22.53 -1.10 2.73
N THR A 127 -23.05 -2.11 3.43
CA THR A 127 -22.65 -2.39 4.81
C THR A 127 -21.63 -3.52 4.78
N LEU A 128 -20.44 -3.26 5.33
CA LEU A 128 -19.36 -4.24 5.45
C LEU A 128 -19.24 -4.68 6.90
N THR A 129 -19.32 -5.98 7.16
CA THR A 129 -19.01 -6.55 8.47
C THR A 129 -17.59 -7.09 8.45
N LEU A 130 -16.75 -6.55 9.34
CA LEU A 130 -15.34 -6.90 9.45
C LEU A 130 -15.09 -7.61 10.78
N ARG A 131 -14.31 -8.70 10.73
CA ARG A 131 -13.84 -9.42 11.92
C ARG A 131 -12.37 -9.09 12.15
N LEU A 132 -12.08 -8.51 13.30
CA LEU A 132 -10.74 -8.25 13.79
C LEU A 132 -10.33 -9.35 14.79
N PHE A 133 -9.10 -9.84 14.66
CA PHE A 133 -8.43 -10.62 15.70
C PHE A 133 -7.50 -9.66 16.44
N LEU A 134 -8.01 -8.95 17.42
CA LEU A 134 -7.22 -8.09 18.28
C LEU A 134 -6.66 -8.96 19.42
N SER A 135 -5.38 -9.29 19.35
CA SER A 135 -4.62 -9.63 20.54
C SER A 135 -4.17 -8.33 21.18
N LEU A 136 -5.01 -7.72 21.98
CA LEU A 136 -4.68 -6.53 22.78
C LEU A 136 -3.88 -6.89 24.02
N ILE A 137 -3.12 -7.96 24.00
CA ILE A 137 -2.28 -8.36 25.09
C ILE A 137 -0.96 -7.65 24.89
N HIS A 138 -0.65 -6.78 25.78
CA HIS A 138 0.58 -6.02 26.00
C HIS A 138 0.53 -4.57 25.47
N ILE A 139 -0.13 -3.78 26.23
CA ILE A 139 0.33 -2.43 26.56
C ILE A 139 1.00 -2.51 27.93
#